data_9d092328c8b1ec45da9b6181342ca3c7
#
_entry.id   9d092328c8b1ec45da9b6181342ca3c7
#
_cell.length_a   1.000
_cell.length_b   1.000
_cell.length_c   1.000
_cell.angle_alpha   90.00
_cell.angle_beta   90.00
_cell.angle_gamma   90.00
#
_symmetry.space_group_name_H-M   'P 1'
#
loop_
_entity.id
_entity.type
_entity.pdbx_description
1 polymer ?
#
loop_
_entity_poly.entity_id
_entity_poly.type
_entity_poly.pdbx_seq_one_letter_code
_entity_poly.pdbx_strand_id
1 'polypeptide(L)'
;MKILVGVSGGVDSTVCAMMLKAAGHDVAGITMKIWKDGRYKGGTKDACFSPTEKDDVAKIKVLCESVGIPHYDFDCSDEYEKIVIENFRREYLSGNTPNPCVRCNSFLKFGVLPNLAKKSGLEFDAFATGHYAKIGQNEAGRYTLSVAADKTKDQSYFLYRLNQQQLGTLILPLGNMTKVQVRDYARKAKLTVSDKPDSQDFYSGDHNELLETPDKEGNIVDLSGKVLGKHKGFWHYTIGQRRGLGIGAGSPLYVVELNACRNEVVVGSASDTIRSKIKISSCNWVSIEEPKEALNVEVKVRSASKPVPALLKPIGDGTFELEFPNGVSAAAAGQSAVVYNGDLLLGGGIIGIS
;
A
#
# COMPACT_ATOMS: atom_id res chain seq x y z
N MET A 1 -15.93 13.39 21.21
CA MET A 1 -16.25 12.95 19.83
C MET A 1 -16.53 11.46 19.85
N LYS A 2 -17.43 10.99 19.00
CA LYS A 2 -17.59 9.56 18.67
C LYS A 2 -16.55 9.19 17.60
N ILE A 3 -15.64 8.26 17.91
CA ILE A 3 -14.55 7.89 16.99
C ILE A 3 -14.63 6.40 16.68
N LEU A 4 -14.69 6.08 15.40
CA LEU A 4 -14.64 4.71 14.92
C LEU A 4 -13.18 4.35 14.54
N VAL A 5 -12.61 3.32 15.17
CA VAL A 5 -11.21 2.93 14.98
C VAL A 5 -11.12 1.64 14.20
N GLY A 6 -10.43 1.66 13.08
CA GLY A 6 -10.09 0.45 12.31
C GLY A 6 -9.11 -0.43 13.11
N VAL A 7 -9.57 -1.59 13.60
CA VAL A 7 -8.79 -2.51 14.43
C VAL A 7 -8.44 -3.76 13.62
N SER A 8 -7.14 -4.05 13.49
CA SER A 8 -6.60 -5.21 12.75
C SER A 8 -6.04 -6.31 13.66
N GLY A 9 -6.19 -6.18 14.98
CA GLY A 9 -5.58 -7.11 15.95
C GLY A 9 -4.06 -6.99 16.09
N GLY A 10 -3.47 -5.96 15.49
CA GLY A 10 -2.08 -5.59 15.71
C GLY A 10 -1.92 -4.58 16.84
N VAL A 11 -0.68 -4.44 17.35
CA VAL A 11 -0.37 -3.52 18.45
C VAL A 11 -0.74 -2.07 18.11
N ASP A 12 -0.50 -1.63 16.87
CA ASP A 12 -0.69 -0.24 16.47
C ASP A 12 -2.15 0.20 16.52
N SER A 13 -3.05 -0.59 15.92
CA SER A 13 -4.48 -0.27 15.92
C SER A 13 -5.10 -0.33 17.32
N THR A 14 -4.62 -1.25 18.17
CA THR A 14 -5.09 -1.37 19.55
C THR A 14 -4.62 -0.19 20.40
N VAL A 15 -3.35 0.19 20.29
CA VAL A 15 -2.83 1.39 21.00
C VAL A 15 -3.52 2.65 20.53
N CYS A 16 -3.77 2.79 19.20
CA CYS A 16 -4.56 3.88 18.64
C CYS A 16 -5.93 4.02 19.34
N ALA A 17 -6.68 2.92 19.44
CA ALA A 17 -7.98 2.91 20.08
C ALA A 17 -7.91 3.29 21.57
N MET A 18 -6.92 2.75 22.28
CA MET A 18 -6.72 3.05 23.71
C MET A 18 -6.32 4.50 23.97
N MET A 19 -5.44 5.07 23.15
CA MET A 19 -5.03 6.47 23.25
C MET A 19 -6.22 7.42 23.09
N LEU A 20 -7.06 7.17 22.09
CA LEU A 20 -8.26 7.97 21.85
C LEU A 20 -9.26 7.84 22.99
N LYS A 21 -9.46 6.63 23.53
CA LYS A 21 -10.29 6.42 24.71
C LYS A 21 -9.72 7.12 25.95
N ALA A 22 -8.43 7.03 26.18
CA ALA A 22 -7.77 7.72 27.30
C ALA A 22 -7.83 9.25 27.18
N ALA A 23 -7.92 9.78 25.96
CA ALA A 23 -8.17 11.20 25.69
C ALA A 23 -9.64 11.63 25.90
N GLY A 24 -10.51 10.74 26.37
CA GLY A 24 -11.90 11.02 26.71
C GLY A 24 -12.88 10.97 25.52
N HIS A 25 -12.49 10.32 24.41
CA HIS A 25 -13.39 10.11 23.29
C HIS A 25 -14.28 8.87 23.51
N ASP A 26 -15.46 8.87 22.92
CA ASP A 26 -16.32 7.70 22.77
C ASP A 26 -15.82 6.87 21.60
N VAL A 27 -15.20 5.71 21.88
CA VAL A 27 -14.46 4.91 20.90
C VAL A 27 -15.15 3.57 20.66
N ALA A 28 -15.34 3.23 19.39
CA ALA A 28 -15.74 1.91 18.95
C ALA A 28 -14.71 1.33 17.95
N GLY A 29 -14.44 0.03 18.05
CA GLY A 29 -13.60 -0.70 17.10
C GLY A 29 -14.39 -1.20 15.92
N ILE A 30 -13.79 -1.19 14.73
CA ILE A 30 -14.37 -1.76 13.52
C ILE A 30 -13.33 -2.59 12.75
N THR A 31 -13.74 -3.75 12.28
CA THR A 31 -12.92 -4.64 11.45
C THR A 31 -13.64 -4.96 10.15
N MET A 32 -12.92 -4.93 9.03
CA MET A 32 -13.41 -5.45 7.76
C MET A 32 -13.04 -6.92 7.63
N LYS A 33 -14.01 -7.75 7.27
CA LYS A 33 -13.79 -9.13 6.80
C LYS A 33 -13.63 -9.08 5.29
N ILE A 34 -12.54 -9.62 4.79
CA ILE A 34 -12.18 -9.57 3.37
C ILE A 34 -11.92 -10.94 2.77
N TRP A 35 -11.76 -11.98 3.61
CA TRP A 35 -11.54 -13.35 3.16
C TRP A 35 -12.83 -13.98 2.64
N LYS A 36 -12.72 -14.65 1.49
CA LYS A 36 -13.82 -15.41 0.89
C LYS A 36 -13.52 -16.90 0.98
N ASP A 37 -14.22 -17.59 1.86
CA ASP A 37 -14.03 -19.01 2.09
C ASP A 37 -14.20 -19.85 0.81
N GLY A 38 -13.30 -20.83 0.65
CA GLY A 38 -13.36 -21.81 -0.43
C GLY A 38 -12.83 -21.32 -1.79
N ARG A 39 -12.49 -20.03 -1.93
CA ARG A 39 -11.95 -19.52 -3.20
C ARG A 39 -10.42 -19.62 -3.27
N TYR A 40 -9.74 -19.27 -2.22
CA TYR A 40 -8.28 -19.31 -2.13
C TYR A 40 -7.83 -20.23 -1.00
N LYS A 41 -6.67 -20.86 -1.16
CA LYS A 41 -6.10 -21.74 -0.12
C LYS A 41 -5.43 -20.91 0.97
N GLY A 42 -4.77 -19.81 0.55
CA GLY A 42 -3.96 -19.02 1.46
C GLY A 42 -2.70 -19.76 1.94
N GLY A 43 -2.13 -19.28 3.02
CA GLY A 43 -0.92 -19.83 3.61
C GLY A 43 -0.81 -19.51 5.10
N THR A 44 0.38 -19.73 5.64
CA THR A 44 0.68 -19.53 7.08
C THR A 44 1.31 -18.17 7.39
N LYS A 45 1.57 -17.34 6.39
CA LYS A 45 2.13 -16.00 6.60
C LYS A 45 1.11 -15.10 7.32
N ASP A 46 1.59 -14.27 8.22
CA ASP A 46 0.77 -13.22 8.86
C ASP A 46 0.48 -12.11 7.83
N ALA A 47 -0.75 -12.06 7.33
CA ALA A 47 -1.21 -11.16 6.28
C ALA A 47 -2.66 -10.72 6.50
N CYS A 48 -3.05 -9.59 5.87
CA CYS A 48 -4.41 -9.08 6.00
C CYS A 48 -5.45 -9.97 5.31
N PHE A 49 -5.09 -10.59 4.17
CA PHE A 49 -5.95 -11.49 3.40
C PHE A 49 -5.51 -12.93 3.64
N SER A 50 -6.19 -13.63 4.56
CA SER A 50 -5.79 -14.93 5.09
C SER A 50 -7.00 -15.78 5.49
N PRO A 51 -6.90 -17.13 5.36
CA PRO A 51 -7.93 -18.05 5.84
C PRO A 51 -8.12 -18.04 7.37
N THR A 52 -7.17 -17.47 8.12
CA THR A 52 -7.28 -17.32 9.58
C THR A 52 -8.17 -16.16 10.01
N GLU A 53 -8.72 -15.37 9.07
CA GLU A 53 -9.46 -14.13 9.35
C GLU A 53 -10.57 -14.31 10.39
N LYS A 54 -11.34 -15.41 10.34
CA LYS A 54 -12.42 -15.67 11.32
C LYS A 54 -11.89 -15.75 12.76
N ASP A 55 -10.79 -16.47 12.95
CA ASP A 55 -10.14 -16.61 14.26
C ASP A 55 -9.53 -15.28 14.71
N ASP A 56 -8.98 -14.51 13.76
CA ASP A 56 -8.39 -13.22 14.04
C ASP A 56 -9.45 -12.19 14.42
N VAL A 57 -10.60 -12.17 13.76
CA VAL A 57 -11.75 -11.31 14.13
C VAL A 57 -12.26 -11.67 15.54
N ALA A 58 -12.36 -12.96 15.88
CA ALA A 58 -12.73 -13.38 17.23
C ALA A 58 -11.74 -12.88 18.30
N LYS A 59 -10.43 -12.99 18.04
CA LYS A 59 -9.38 -12.44 18.93
C LYS A 59 -9.44 -10.92 19.03
N ILE A 60 -9.74 -10.23 17.94
CA ILE A 60 -9.90 -8.76 17.93
C ILE A 60 -11.07 -8.36 18.83
N LYS A 61 -12.19 -9.07 18.76
CA LYS A 61 -13.35 -8.82 19.60
C LYS A 61 -13.00 -8.93 21.09
N VAL A 62 -12.37 -10.04 21.49
CA VAL A 62 -11.89 -10.24 22.88
C VAL A 62 -10.92 -9.15 23.29
N LEU A 63 -10.01 -8.73 22.41
CA LEU A 63 -9.05 -7.66 22.66
C LEU A 63 -9.78 -6.31 22.89
N CYS A 64 -10.75 -5.96 22.06
CA CYS A 64 -11.55 -4.75 22.23
C CYS A 64 -12.35 -4.78 23.54
N GLU A 65 -12.97 -5.91 23.88
CA GLU A 65 -13.69 -6.10 25.15
C GLU A 65 -12.75 -5.92 26.36
N SER A 66 -11.51 -6.46 26.29
CA SER A 66 -10.53 -6.35 27.38
C SER A 66 -10.12 -4.90 27.68
N VAL A 67 -10.19 -4.01 26.69
CA VAL A 67 -9.92 -2.57 26.85
C VAL A 67 -11.20 -1.75 26.95
N GLY A 68 -12.37 -2.41 27.05
CA GLY A 68 -13.68 -1.80 27.23
C GLY A 68 -14.15 -0.96 26.03
N ILE A 69 -13.88 -1.43 24.81
CA ILE A 69 -14.28 -0.80 23.55
C ILE A 69 -15.25 -1.73 22.82
N PRO A 70 -16.48 -1.27 22.46
CA PRO A 70 -17.39 -2.06 21.62
C PRO A 70 -16.76 -2.33 20.25
N HIS A 71 -17.02 -3.50 19.66
CA HIS A 71 -16.44 -3.92 18.40
C HIS A 71 -17.52 -4.35 17.41
N TYR A 72 -17.36 -3.91 16.18
CA TYR A 72 -18.20 -4.25 15.04
C TYR A 72 -17.35 -4.84 13.91
N ASP A 73 -17.87 -5.81 13.19
CA ASP A 73 -17.23 -6.35 11.98
C ASP A 73 -18.18 -6.25 10.79
N PHE A 74 -17.62 -5.96 9.62
CA PHE A 74 -18.36 -5.83 8.37
C PHE A 74 -17.77 -6.74 7.32
N ASP A 75 -18.64 -7.45 6.60
CA ASP A 75 -18.24 -8.22 5.43
C ASP A 75 -18.00 -7.26 4.26
N CYS A 76 -16.77 -7.22 3.80
CA CYS A 76 -16.28 -6.43 2.66
C CYS A 76 -15.62 -7.36 1.62
N SER A 77 -15.89 -8.68 1.69
CA SER A 77 -15.20 -9.68 0.85
C SER A 77 -15.49 -9.50 -0.63
N ASP A 78 -16.73 -9.17 -1.00
CA ASP A 78 -17.09 -8.91 -2.40
C ASP A 78 -16.45 -7.62 -2.93
N GLU A 79 -16.44 -6.55 -2.14
CA GLU A 79 -15.78 -5.29 -2.51
C GLU A 79 -14.27 -5.46 -2.58
N TYR A 80 -13.68 -6.23 -1.68
CA TYR A 80 -12.25 -6.53 -1.70
C TYR A 80 -11.87 -7.30 -2.96
N GLU A 81 -12.62 -8.33 -3.30
CA GLU A 81 -12.43 -9.09 -4.54
C GLU A 81 -12.44 -8.15 -5.74
N LYS A 82 -13.52 -7.37 -5.90
CA LYS A 82 -13.71 -6.47 -7.05
C LYS A 82 -12.66 -5.34 -7.11
N ILE A 83 -12.37 -4.71 -5.98
CA ILE A 83 -11.51 -3.52 -5.95
C ILE A 83 -10.04 -3.89 -5.95
N VAL A 84 -9.65 -4.92 -5.18
CA VAL A 84 -8.25 -5.23 -4.92
C VAL A 84 -7.79 -6.42 -5.75
N ILE A 85 -8.46 -7.58 -5.64
CA ILE A 85 -7.99 -8.81 -6.26
C ILE A 85 -8.14 -8.80 -7.78
N GLU A 86 -9.30 -8.39 -8.32
CA GLU A 86 -9.49 -8.28 -9.77
C GLU A 86 -8.53 -7.26 -10.40
N ASN A 87 -8.25 -6.15 -9.70
CA ASN A 87 -7.24 -5.20 -10.17
C ASN A 87 -5.83 -5.82 -10.13
N PHE A 88 -5.48 -6.51 -9.04
CA PHE A 88 -4.20 -7.21 -8.91
C PHE A 88 -3.99 -8.18 -10.09
N ARG A 89 -4.98 -9.02 -10.36
CA ARG A 89 -4.96 -10.00 -11.46
C ARG A 89 -4.81 -9.32 -12.82
N ARG A 90 -5.65 -8.32 -13.10
CA ARG A 90 -5.62 -7.61 -14.38
C ARG A 90 -4.27 -6.94 -14.64
N GLU A 91 -3.72 -6.25 -13.64
CA GLU A 91 -2.45 -5.54 -13.79
C GLU A 91 -1.28 -6.53 -14.03
N TYR A 92 -1.17 -7.60 -13.24
CA TYR A 92 -0.12 -8.60 -13.46
C TYR A 92 -0.21 -9.27 -14.82
N LEU A 93 -1.40 -9.64 -15.27
CA LEU A 93 -1.60 -10.24 -16.59
C LEU A 93 -1.38 -9.25 -17.75
N SER A 94 -1.32 -7.95 -17.46
CA SER A 94 -0.93 -6.91 -18.40
C SER A 94 0.57 -6.57 -18.35
N GLY A 95 1.37 -7.25 -17.53
CA GLY A 95 2.81 -6.98 -17.35
C GLY A 95 3.12 -5.85 -16.36
N ASN A 96 2.12 -5.34 -15.65
CA ASN A 96 2.27 -4.33 -14.63
C ASN A 96 2.51 -4.94 -13.25
N THR A 97 3.01 -4.14 -12.31
CA THR A 97 3.16 -4.53 -10.91
C THR A 97 2.27 -3.64 -10.04
N PRO A 98 1.06 -4.06 -9.68
CA PRO A 98 0.12 -3.25 -8.91
C PRO A 98 0.54 -3.08 -7.45
N ASN A 99 -0.12 -2.12 -6.75
CA ASN A 99 0.01 -1.95 -5.31
C ASN A 99 -1.35 -2.18 -4.62
N PRO A 100 -1.64 -3.41 -4.17
CA PRO A 100 -2.91 -3.75 -3.54
C PRO A 100 -3.15 -2.98 -2.24
N CYS A 101 -2.11 -2.67 -1.45
CA CYS A 101 -2.23 -1.93 -0.19
C CYS A 101 -2.68 -0.48 -0.42
N VAL A 102 -2.18 0.20 -1.45
CA VAL A 102 -2.65 1.55 -1.81
C VAL A 102 -4.13 1.53 -2.20
N ARG A 103 -4.55 0.55 -2.98
CA ARG A 103 -5.97 0.41 -3.37
C ARG A 103 -6.86 0.08 -2.18
N CYS A 104 -6.46 -0.88 -1.35
CA CYS A 104 -7.21 -1.26 -0.15
C CYS A 104 -7.40 -0.05 0.78
N ASN A 105 -6.34 0.69 1.08
CA ASN A 105 -6.46 1.89 1.90
C ASN A 105 -7.43 2.90 1.29
N SER A 106 -7.22 3.30 0.02
CA SER A 106 -7.96 4.40 -0.60
C SER A 106 -9.44 4.12 -0.79
N PHE A 107 -9.77 2.92 -1.26
CA PHE A 107 -11.13 2.61 -1.68
C PHE A 107 -11.91 1.78 -0.66
N LEU A 108 -11.23 0.88 0.05
CA LEU A 108 -11.91 -0.02 0.99
C LEU A 108 -11.85 0.50 2.42
N LYS A 109 -10.66 0.61 3.00
CA LYS A 109 -10.47 0.94 4.42
C LYS A 109 -10.97 2.34 4.77
N PHE A 110 -10.65 3.33 3.92
CA PHE A 110 -11.08 4.72 4.11
C PHE A 110 -12.27 5.13 3.23
N GLY A 111 -12.84 4.19 2.47
CA GLY A 111 -14.00 4.41 1.60
C GLY A 111 -15.18 3.53 1.97
N VAL A 112 -15.16 2.26 1.58
CA VAL A 112 -16.27 1.32 1.75
C VAL A 112 -16.59 1.10 3.23
N LEU A 113 -15.59 0.79 4.06
CA LEU A 113 -15.77 0.42 5.46
C LEU A 113 -16.49 1.50 6.29
N PRO A 114 -16.06 2.79 6.31
CA PRO A 114 -16.79 3.83 7.02
C PRO A 114 -18.21 4.06 6.48
N ASN A 115 -18.40 3.88 5.16
CA ASN A 115 -19.73 4.01 4.56
C ASN A 115 -20.68 2.87 4.96
N LEU A 116 -20.20 1.63 5.05
CA LEU A 116 -20.99 0.50 5.55
C LEU A 116 -21.37 0.71 7.01
N ALA A 117 -20.45 1.20 7.84
CA ALA A 117 -20.74 1.54 9.23
C ALA A 117 -21.87 2.58 9.35
N LYS A 118 -21.80 3.67 8.57
CA LYS A 118 -22.89 4.68 8.54
C LYS A 118 -24.21 4.09 8.07
N LYS A 119 -24.21 3.26 7.04
CA LYS A 119 -25.43 2.59 6.52
C LYS A 119 -26.04 1.63 7.53
N SER A 120 -25.26 1.03 8.42
CA SER A 120 -25.75 0.16 9.50
C SER A 120 -26.30 0.94 10.71
N GLY A 121 -26.29 2.28 10.66
CA GLY A 121 -26.78 3.13 11.74
C GLY A 121 -25.71 3.51 12.77
N LEU A 122 -24.43 3.18 12.56
CA LEU A 122 -23.35 3.64 13.43
C LEU A 122 -23.06 5.12 13.16
N GLU A 123 -23.26 5.95 14.17
CA GLU A 123 -22.93 7.37 14.15
C GLU A 123 -21.52 7.59 14.68
N PHE A 124 -20.69 8.30 13.94
CA PHE A 124 -19.36 8.72 14.36
C PHE A 124 -18.95 10.05 13.68
N ASP A 125 -18.13 10.82 14.39
CA ASP A 125 -17.62 12.12 13.94
C ASP A 125 -16.34 11.95 13.13
N ALA A 126 -15.50 10.94 13.50
CA ALA A 126 -14.20 10.70 12.88
C ALA A 126 -13.90 9.21 12.76
N PHE A 127 -13.04 8.87 11.79
CA PHE A 127 -12.47 7.55 11.61
C PHE A 127 -10.98 7.58 11.97
N ALA A 128 -10.49 6.61 12.72
CA ALA A 128 -9.08 6.56 13.11
C ALA A 128 -8.45 5.22 12.77
N THR A 129 -7.13 5.22 12.59
CA THR A 129 -6.35 3.99 12.38
C THR A 129 -4.95 4.12 12.98
N GLY A 130 -4.29 2.97 13.17
CA GLY A 130 -2.91 2.89 13.63
C GLY A 130 -1.85 3.16 12.55
N HIS A 131 -2.15 3.88 11.47
CA HIS A 131 -1.16 4.22 10.46
C HIS A 131 -0.17 5.27 10.95
N TYR A 132 1.09 5.09 10.57
CA TYR A 132 2.17 6.05 10.82
C TYR A 132 2.24 7.07 9.69
N ALA A 133 1.52 8.16 9.83
CA ALA A 133 1.59 9.36 8.99
C ALA A 133 0.99 10.52 9.78
N LYS A 134 1.27 11.76 9.39
CA LYS A 134 0.75 12.97 10.04
C LYS A 134 -0.24 13.65 9.13
N ILE A 135 -1.40 14.03 9.68
CA ILE A 135 -2.37 14.89 9.03
C ILE A 135 -2.23 16.28 9.61
N GLY A 136 -2.20 17.29 8.75
CA GLY A 136 -2.22 18.70 9.10
C GLY A 136 -3.20 19.46 8.22
N GLN A 137 -3.15 20.78 8.31
CA GLN A 137 -3.91 21.68 7.45
C GLN A 137 -3.02 22.88 7.10
N ASN A 138 -3.02 23.29 5.84
CA ASN A 138 -2.29 24.49 5.43
C ASN A 138 -3.12 25.75 5.65
N GLU A 139 -2.54 26.92 5.41
CA GLU A 139 -3.19 28.24 5.62
C GLU A 139 -4.47 28.43 4.77
N ALA A 140 -4.56 27.74 3.64
CA ALA A 140 -5.74 27.75 2.79
C ALA A 140 -6.85 26.78 3.25
N GLY A 141 -6.65 26.09 4.40
CA GLY A 141 -7.60 25.13 4.94
C GLY A 141 -7.57 23.76 4.26
N ARG A 142 -6.62 23.50 3.33
CA ARG A 142 -6.45 22.21 2.70
C ARG A 142 -5.78 21.23 3.63
N TYR A 143 -6.32 20.02 3.79
CA TYR A 143 -5.69 18.97 4.55
C TYR A 143 -4.39 18.50 3.87
N THR A 144 -3.37 18.29 4.69
CA THR A 144 -2.04 17.86 4.27
C THR A 144 -1.68 16.53 4.89
N LEU A 145 -0.81 15.78 4.22
CA LEU A 145 -0.27 14.52 4.72
C LEU A 145 1.25 14.63 4.75
N SER A 146 1.86 14.18 5.84
CA SER A 146 3.31 14.21 6.01
C SER A 146 3.84 12.88 6.54
N VAL A 147 5.13 12.68 6.33
CA VAL A 147 5.90 11.54 6.84
C VAL A 147 5.79 11.47 8.37
N ALA A 148 5.70 10.26 8.90
CA ALA A 148 5.66 10.01 10.34
C ALA A 148 6.94 10.46 11.05
N ALA A 149 6.86 10.63 12.38
CA ALA A 149 8.03 10.87 13.21
C ALA A 149 9.03 9.70 13.15
N ASP A 150 8.52 8.46 13.15
CA ASP A 150 9.32 7.26 12.88
C ASP A 150 9.40 7.01 11.37
N LYS A 151 10.46 7.52 10.73
CA LYS A 151 10.69 7.35 9.28
C LYS A 151 10.87 5.89 8.87
N THR A 152 11.22 4.99 9.80
CA THR A 152 11.38 3.55 9.52
C THR A 152 10.04 2.82 9.44
N LYS A 153 8.98 3.44 10.00
CA LYS A 153 7.61 2.94 10.02
C LYS A 153 6.64 3.79 9.20
N ASP A 154 7.15 4.82 8.52
CA ASP A 154 6.33 5.71 7.71
C ASP A 154 5.46 4.97 6.71
N GLN A 155 4.18 5.29 6.72
CA GLN A 155 3.16 4.70 5.86
C GLN A 155 2.47 5.73 4.96
N SER A 156 2.98 6.96 4.91
CA SER A 156 2.42 8.04 4.07
C SER A 156 2.33 7.62 2.60
N TYR A 157 3.30 6.84 2.10
CA TYR A 157 3.30 6.26 0.76
C TYR A 157 1.98 5.53 0.42
N PHE A 158 1.43 4.76 1.35
CA PHE A 158 0.21 3.98 1.12
C PHE A 158 -1.07 4.81 1.21
N LEU A 159 -0.97 6.07 1.62
CA LEU A 159 -2.09 6.98 1.86
C LEU A 159 -2.21 8.10 0.82
N TYR A 160 -1.31 8.18 -0.15
CA TYR A 160 -1.25 9.27 -1.12
C TYR A 160 -2.53 9.43 -1.97
N ARG A 161 -3.38 8.42 -2.04
CA ARG A 161 -4.64 8.48 -2.80
C ARG A 161 -5.84 8.92 -1.96
N LEU A 162 -5.66 9.26 -0.70
CA LEU A 162 -6.75 9.81 0.10
C LEU A 162 -7.15 11.19 -0.40
N ASN A 163 -8.45 11.42 -0.51
CA ASN A 163 -8.99 12.72 -0.90
C ASN A 163 -9.20 13.63 0.33
N GLN A 164 -9.53 14.90 0.08
CA GLN A 164 -9.72 15.92 1.12
C GLN A 164 -10.86 15.57 2.08
N GLN A 165 -11.96 14.98 1.60
CA GLN A 165 -13.07 14.56 2.44
C GLN A 165 -12.66 13.43 3.40
N GLN A 166 -11.90 12.45 2.92
CA GLN A 166 -11.37 11.36 3.75
C GLN A 166 -10.40 11.90 4.81
N LEU A 167 -9.48 12.79 4.41
CA LEU A 167 -8.50 13.37 5.33
C LEU A 167 -9.17 14.24 6.41
N GLY A 168 -10.24 14.96 6.06
CA GLY A 168 -10.97 15.83 6.99
C GLY A 168 -11.67 15.10 8.13
N THR A 169 -11.90 13.81 7.98
CA THR A 169 -12.52 12.96 9.03
C THR A 169 -11.56 11.91 9.59
N LEU A 170 -10.29 11.91 9.16
CA LEU A 170 -9.31 10.90 9.54
C LEU A 170 -8.41 11.39 10.68
N ILE A 171 -8.21 10.51 11.66
CA ILE A 171 -7.29 10.73 12.80
C ILE A 171 -6.22 9.64 12.77
N LEU A 172 -4.94 10.05 12.81
CA LEU A 172 -3.76 9.17 12.83
C LEU A 172 -2.92 9.45 14.09
N PRO A 173 -3.28 8.94 15.28
CA PRO A 173 -2.63 9.31 16.54
C PRO A 173 -1.17 8.91 16.61
N LEU A 174 -0.79 7.84 15.87
CA LEU A 174 0.58 7.29 15.91
C LEU A 174 1.58 8.06 15.04
N GLY A 175 1.13 9.02 14.24
CA GLY A 175 2.00 9.78 13.32
C GLY A 175 3.15 10.51 14.01
N ASN A 176 2.98 10.88 15.28
CA ASN A 176 4.01 11.56 16.09
C ASN A 176 4.77 10.62 17.05
N MET A 177 4.54 9.31 16.97
CA MET A 177 5.15 8.31 17.85
C MET A 177 6.14 7.42 17.10
N THR A 178 7.15 6.95 17.83
CA THR A 178 8.02 5.88 17.33
C THR A 178 7.39 4.52 17.65
N LYS A 179 7.75 3.49 16.89
CA LYS A 179 7.29 2.11 17.15
C LYS A 179 7.69 1.63 18.55
N VAL A 180 8.83 2.07 19.06
CA VAL A 180 9.28 1.77 20.43
C VAL A 180 8.29 2.34 21.45
N GLN A 181 7.90 3.61 21.31
CA GLN A 181 6.92 4.25 22.18
C GLN A 181 5.56 3.55 22.15
N VAL A 182 5.11 3.14 20.95
CA VAL A 182 3.85 2.39 20.81
C VAL A 182 3.91 1.03 21.52
N ARG A 183 5.01 0.28 21.36
CA ARG A 183 5.20 -1.00 22.06
C ARG A 183 5.33 -0.81 23.58
N ASP A 184 5.99 0.23 24.04
CA ASP A 184 6.09 0.55 25.48
C ASP A 184 4.72 0.93 26.07
N TYR A 185 3.90 1.67 25.32
CA TYR A 185 2.50 1.93 25.71
C TYR A 185 1.71 0.62 25.85
N ALA A 186 1.82 -0.27 24.88
CA ALA A 186 1.16 -1.58 24.88
C ALA A 186 1.60 -2.45 26.08
N ARG A 187 2.91 -2.49 26.39
CA ARG A 187 3.43 -3.25 27.54
C ARG A 187 2.96 -2.68 28.86
N LYS A 188 2.96 -1.36 29.05
CA LYS A 188 2.44 -0.70 30.25
C LYS A 188 0.94 -1.00 30.44
N ALA A 189 0.20 -1.09 29.36
CA ALA A 189 -1.20 -1.47 29.35
C ALA A 189 -1.42 -3.00 29.43
N LYS A 190 -0.37 -3.80 29.54
CA LYS A 190 -0.40 -5.28 29.61
C LYS A 190 -1.16 -5.93 28.45
N LEU A 191 -1.04 -5.36 27.23
CA LEU A 191 -1.67 -5.92 26.06
C LEU A 191 -0.95 -7.20 25.61
N THR A 192 -1.71 -8.25 25.32
CA THR A 192 -1.20 -9.54 24.81
C THR A 192 -0.52 -9.42 23.43
N VAL A 193 -0.83 -8.35 22.69
CA VAL A 193 -0.31 -8.08 21.32
C VAL A 193 0.94 -7.20 21.31
N SER A 194 1.52 -6.84 22.48
CA SER A 194 2.67 -5.92 22.58
C SER A 194 3.88 -6.34 21.73
N ASP A 195 4.12 -7.64 21.62
CA ASP A 195 5.27 -8.22 20.91
C ASP A 195 4.89 -8.93 19.59
N LYS A 196 3.61 -8.85 19.18
CA LYS A 196 3.17 -9.38 17.88
C LYS A 196 3.95 -8.69 16.74
N PRO A 197 4.51 -9.45 15.77
CA PRO A 197 5.15 -8.87 14.60
C PRO A 197 4.15 -8.11 13.73
N ASP A 198 4.67 -7.16 12.95
CA ASP A 198 3.86 -6.45 11.95
C ASP A 198 3.58 -7.37 10.77
N SER A 199 2.39 -7.30 10.17
CA SER A 199 2.08 -8.03 8.94
C SER A 199 3.03 -7.60 7.82
N GLN A 200 3.63 -8.58 7.13
CA GLN A 200 4.67 -8.34 6.12
C GLN A 200 4.11 -8.27 4.69
N ASP A 201 2.94 -8.84 4.45
CA ASP A 201 2.35 -8.96 3.12
C ASP A 201 0.83 -8.74 3.18
N PHE A 202 0.21 -8.51 2.02
CA PHE A 202 -1.24 -8.40 1.93
C PHE A 202 -1.93 -9.77 1.83
N TYR A 203 -1.25 -10.80 1.29
CA TYR A 203 -1.75 -12.15 1.11
C TYR A 203 -0.87 -13.20 1.80
N SER A 204 -1.49 -14.13 2.50
CA SER A 204 -0.79 -15.14 3.28
C SER A 204 -0.20 -16.29 2.46
N GLY A 205 -0.71 -16.50 1.23
CA GLY A 205 -0.31 -17.58 0.32
C GLY A 205 0.66 -17.15 -0.77
N ASP A 206 0.70 -17.97 -1.83
CA ASP A 206 1.42 -17.61 -3.06
C ASP A 206 0.58 -16.65 -3.89
N HIS A 207 1.14 -15.49 -4.26
CA HIS A 207 0.48 -14.49 -5.08
C HIS A 207 0.00 -15.03 -6.43
N ASN A 208 0.64 -16.06 -6.96
CA ASN A 208 0.24 -16.71 -8.21
C ASN A 208 -1.15 -17.35 -8.12
N GLU A 209 -1.55 -17.80 -6.93
CA GLU A 209 -2.90 -18.33 -6.68
C GLU A 209 -3.98 -17.27 -6.99
N LEU A 210 -3.71 -16.01 -6.67
CA LEU A 210 -4.64 -14.90 -6.91
C LEU A 210 -4.84 -14.58 -8.39
N LEU A 211 -3.90 -15.00 -9.24
CA LEU A 211 -3.99 -14.77 -10.69
C LEU A 211 -4.99 -15.67 -11.37
N GLU A 212 -5.31 -16.83 -10.78
CA GLU A 212 -6.26 -17.83 -11.32
C GLU A 212 -5.98 -18.16 -12.81
N THR A 213 -4.70 -18.16 -13.18
CA THR A 213 -4.25 -18.34 -14.57
C THR A 213 -3.27 -19.52 -14.61
N PRO A 214 -3.48 -20.48 -15.52
CA PRO A 214 -2.55 -21.61 -15.66
C PRO A 214 -1.19 -21.11 -16.16
N ASP A 215 -0.15 -21.84 -15.76
CA ASP A 215 1.20 -21.63 -16.26
C ASP A 215 1.22 -21.62 -17.81
N LYS A 216 1.96 -20.69 -18.39
CA LYS A 216 2.17 -20.58 -19.82
C LYS A 216 3.66 -20.40 -20.09
N GLU A 217 4.30 -21.41 -20.68
CA GLU A 217 5.72 -21.32 -20.99
C GLU A 217 6.03 -20.17 -21.90
N GLY A 218 7.11 -19.44 -21.58
CA GLY A 218 7.66 -18.33 -22.34
C GLY A 218 9.18 -18.27 -22.23
N ASN A 219 9.80 -17.29 -22.87
CA ASN A 219 11.25 -17.15 -22.93
C ASN A 219 11.76 -16.08 -21.98
N ILE A 220 12.89 -16.36 -21.33
CA ILE A 220 13.73 -15.34 -20.73
C ILE A 220 14.78 -14.97 -21.78
N VAL A 221 14.81 -13.69 -22.17
CA VAL A 221 15.69 -13.18 -23.22
C VAL A 221 16.58 -12.05 -22.70
N ASP A 222 17.75 -11.86 -23.32
CA ASP A 222 18.55 -10.66 -23.07
C ASP A 222 18.06 -9.48 -23.94
N LEU A 223 18.71 -8.31 -23.80
CA LEU A 223 18.36 -7.10 -24.53
C LEU A 223 18.54 -7.24 -26.07
N SER A 224 19.30 -8.23 -26.53
CA SER A 224 19.45 -8.53 -27.97
C SER A 224 18.38 -9.46 -28.52
N GLY A 225 17.53 -10.01 -27.62
CA GLY A 225 16.52 -11.01 -27.96
C GLY A 225 17.03 -12.46 -27.93
N LYS A 226 18.28 -12.70 -27.50
CA LYS A 226 18.84 -14.05 -27.35
C LYS A 226 18.15 -14.76 -26.18
N VAL A 227 17.65 -15.97 -26.41
CA VAL A 227 17.03 -16.80 -25.37
C VAL A 227 18.09 -17.31 -24.40
N LEU A 228 17.90 -17.03 -23.13
CA LEU A 228 18.75 -17.47 -22.01
C LEU A 228 18.12 -18.59 -21.20
N GLY A 229 16.78 -18.75 -21.25
CA GLY A 229 16.05 -19.76 -20.50
C GLY A 229 14.56 -19.70 -20.77
N LYS A 230 13.82 -20.46 -19.97
CA LYS A 230 12.36 -20.56 -20.02
C LYS A 230 11.75 -20.13 -18.69
N HIS A 231 10.50 -19.70 -18.73
CA HIS A 231 9.68 -19.40 -17.55
C HIS A 231 8.26 -19.97 -17.70
N LYS A 232 7.50 -19.95 -16.64
CA LYS A 232 6.11 -20.48 -16.58
C LYS A 232 5.01 -19.41 -16.73
N GLY A 233 5.40 -18.20 -17.10
CA GLY A 233 4.54 -17.04 -17.27
C GLY A 233 5.26 -15.78 -16.84
N PHE A 234 5.22 -14.72 -17.67
CA PHE A 234 5.90 -13.45 -17.36
C PHE A 234 5.33 -12.79 -16.07
N TRP A 235 4.10 -13.06 -15.71
CA TRP A 235 3.43 -12.55 -14.51
C TRP A 235 3.99 -13.07 -13.19
N HIS A 236 4.88 -14.07 -13.20
CA HIS A 236 5.64 -14.51 -12.03
C HIS A 236 6.84 -13.60 -11.72
N TYR A 237 7.08 -12.59 -12.55
CA TYR A 237 8.25 -11.72 -12.45
C TYR A 237 7.85 -10.26 -12.22
N THR A 238 8.81 -9.50 -11.69
CA THR A 238 8.65 -8.07 -11.44
C THR A 238 9.90 -7.32 -11.93
N ILE A 239 9.73 -6.14 -12.50
CA ILE A 239 10.84 -5.27 -12.92
C ILE A 239 11.81 -5.05 -11.76
N GLY A 240 13.10 -5.22 -12.00
CA GLY A 240 14.18 -5.14 -11.00
C GLY A 240 14.39 -6.42 -10.19
N GLN A 241 13.62 -7.50 -10.42
CA GLN A 241 13.83 -8.79 -9.77
C GLN A 241 15.17 -9.39 -10.21
N ARG A 242 15.97 -9.85 -9.22
CA ARG A 242 17.27 -10.51 -9.43
C ARG A 242 17.23 -12.01 -9.15
N ARG A 243 16.46 -12.41 -8.10
CA ARG A 243 16.43 -13.81 -7.64
C ARG A 243 15.30 -14.57 -8.31
N GLY A 244 15.46 -15.90 -8.42
CA GLY A 244 14.40 -16.77 -8.95
C GLY A 244 14.26 -16.73 -10.48
N LEU A 245 15.27 -16.25 -11.22
CA LEU A 245 15.25 -16.24 -12.68
C LEU A 245 15.52 -17.63 -13.29
N GLY A 246 16.15 -18.55 -12.53
CA GLY A 246 16.43 -19.92 -13.00
C GLY A 246 17.42 -20.01 -14.18
N ILE A 247 18.17 -18.94 -14.46
CA ILE A 247 19.17 -18.87 -15.53
C ILE A 247 20.59 -18.76 -14.96
N GLY A 248 21.52 -19.52 -15.51
CA GLY A 248 22.94 -19.41 -15.20
C GLY A 248 23.58 -18.32 -16.06
N ALA A 249 24.05 -17.24 -15.44
CA ALA A 249 24.80 -16.19 -16.10
C ALA A 249 26.07 -15.89 -15.31
N GLY A 250 27.16 -15.55 -15.97
CA GLY A 250 28.44 -15.22 -15.33
C GLY A 250 28.40 -13.90 -14.50
N SER A 251 27.33 -13.12 -14.65
CA SER A 251 27.08 -11.88 -13.92
C SER A 251 25.63 -11.79 -13.46
N PRO A 252 25.32 -11.00 -12.40
CA PRO A 252 23.94 -10.83 -11.93
C PRO A 252 23.06 -10.20 -13.02
N LEU A 253 21.91 -10.84 -13.30
CA LEU A 253 20.89 -10.33 -14.20
C LEU A 253 19.65 -9.86 -13.42
N TYR A 254 18.96 -8.88 -13.99
CA TYR A 254 17.77 -8.24 -13.45
C TYR A 254 16.67 -8.20 -14.51
N VAL A 255 15.42 -8.35 -14.11
CA VAL A 255 14.28 -8.12 -15.01
C VAL A 255 14.23 -6.64 -15.38
N VAL A 256 14.30 -6.36 -16.69
CA VAL A 256 14.29 -4.99 -17.25
C VAL A 256 12.94 -4.66 -17.86
N GLU A 257 12.28 -5.65 -18.50
CA GLU A 257 10.99 -5.51 -19.16
C GLU A 257 10.18 -6.81 -19.03
N LEU A 258 8.86 -6.68 -18.95
CA LEU A 258 7.90 -7.76 -19.07
C LEU A 258 7.08 -7.54 -20.35
N ASN A 259 7.19 -8.44 -21.32
CA ASN A 259 6.46 -8.34 -22.57
C ASN A 259 5.28 -9.31 -22.58
N ALA A 260 4.10 -8.80 -22.21
CA ALA A 260 2.89 -9.60 -22.12
C ALA A 260 2.45 -10.17 -23.49
N CYS A 261 2.61 -9.42 -24.58
CA CYS A 261 2.20 -9.85 -25.92
C CYS A 261 3.00 -11.05 -26.42
N ARG A 262 4.31 -11.06 -26.14
CA ARG A 262 5.22 -12.14 -26.56
C ARG A 262 5.42 -13.21 -25.49
N ASN A 263 4.86 -13.01 -24.30
CA ASN A 263 5.10 -13.83 -23.10
C ASN A 263 6.61 -13.98 -22.87
N GLU A 264 7.33 -12.85 -22.77
CA GLU A 264 8.77 -12.81 -22.59
C GLU A 264 9.15 -11.99 -21.35
N VAL A 265 10.20 -12.44 -20.67
CA VAL A 265 10.89 -11.73 -19.61
C VAL A 265 12.25 -11.27 -20.15
N VAL A 266 12.41 -9.96 -20.29
CA VAL A 266 13.68 -9.38 -20.76
C VAL A 266 14.56 -9.11 -19.54
N VAL A 267 15.80 -9.58 -19.59
CA VAL A 267 16.78 -9.40 -18.52
C VAL A 267 18.01 -8.64 -19.00
N GLY A 268 18.64 -7.91 -18.09
CA GLY A 268 19.85 -7.13 -18.36
C GLY A 268 20.66 -6.91 -17.08
N SER A 269 21.65 -6.06 -17.14
CA SER A 269 22.48 -5.63 -16.03
C SER A 269 21.69 -4.69 -15.06
N ALA A 270 22.27 -4.36 -13.92
CA ALA A 270 21.66 -3.41 -12.99
C ALA A 270 21.46 -2.01 -13.63
N SER A 271 22.38 -1.56 -14.47
CA SER A 271 22.30 -0.27 -15.20
C SER A 271 21.11 -0.22 -16.15
N ASP A 272 20.72 -1.35 -16.72
CA ASP A 272 19.60 -1.42 -17.67
C ASP A 272 18.23 -1.26 -16.98
N THR A 273 18.18 -1.35 -15.65
CA THR A 273 16.97 -1.07 -14.86
C THR A 273 16.79 0.42 -14.53
N ILE A 274 17.80 1.26 -14.84
CA ILE A 274 17.76 2.70 -14.52
C ILE A 274 16.93 3.42 -15.58
N ARG A 275 16.04 4.30 -15.12
CA ARG A 275 15.24 5.19 -15.96
C ARG A 275 15.55 6.64 -15.60
N SER A 276 15.84 7.47 -16.60
CA SER A 276 16.00 8.92 -16.41
C SER A 276 14.66 9.65 -16.42
N LYS A 277 13.62 9.03 -16.99
CA LYS A 277 12.27 9.57 -17.06
C LYS A 277 11.24 8.48 -16.81
N ILE A 278 10.14 8.84 -16.16
CA ILE A 278 8.92 8.03 -16.07
C ILE A 278 7.69 8.94 -16.21
N LYS A 279 6.61 8.37 -16.73
CA LYS A 279 5.31 9.05 -16.75
C LYS A 279 4.45 8.53 -15.61
N ILE A 280 3.66 9.42 -15.04
CA ILE A 280 2.65 9.07 -14.04
C ILE A 280 1.28 9.58 -14.46
N SER A 281 0.26 8.77 -14.23
CA SER A 281 -1.13 9.08 -14.55
C SER A 281 -2.04 8.74 -13.36
N SER A 282 -3.34 9.01 -13.49
CA SER A 282 -4.31 8.80 -12.41
C SER A 282 -3.82 9.44 -11.10
N CYS A 283 -3.29 10.65 -11.21
CA CYS A 283 -2.68 11.36 -10.09
C CYS A 283 -3.72 11.81 -9.06
N ASN A 284 -3.30 11.84 -7.79
CA ASN A 284 -4.02 12.44 -6.69
C ASN A 284 -3.09 13.43 -5.98
N TRP A 285 -3.50 14.69 -5.89
CA TRP A 285 -2.75 15.77 -5.23
C TRP A 285 -3.35 16.01 -3.85
N VAL A 286 -2.59 15.63 -2.82
CA VAL A 286 -3.05 15.63 -1.42
C VAL A 286 -2.87 17.02 -0.82
N SER A 287 -1.63 17.45 -0.66
CA SER A 287 -1.28 18.65 0.11
C SER A 287 -1.22 19.92 -0.71
N ILE A 288 -1.31 19.82 -2.02
CA ILE A 288 -1.31 20.94 -2.98
C ILE A 288 -2.43 20.76 -4.00
N GLU A 289 -2.75 21.83 -4.72
CA GLU A 289 -3.53 21.75 -5.95
C GLU A 289 -2.71 21.06 -7.05
N GLU A 290 -3.37 20.63 -8.11
CA GLU A 290 -2.69 20.03 -9.26
C GLU A 290 -1.66 21.00 -9.85
N PRO A 291 -0.37 20.63 -9.92
CA PRO A 291 0.68 21.51 -10.45
C PRO A 291 0.42 21.89 -11.90
N LYS A 292 0.54 23.18 -12.19
CA LYS A 292 0.42 23.73 -13.55
C LYS A 292 1.78 23.99 -14.19
N GLU A 293 2.83 24.05 -13.38
CA GLU A 293 4.21 24.32 -13.77
C GLU A 293 5.14 23.22 -13.25
N ALA A 294 6.36 23.21 -13.74
CA ALA A 294 7.38 22.28 -13.30
C ALA A 294 7.80 22.55 -11.85
N LEU A 295 7.94 21.46 -11.06
CA LEU A 295 8.32 21.53 -9.66
C LEU A 295 9.53 20.61 -9.38
N ASN A 296 10.50 21.12 -8.61
CA ASN A 296 11.54 20.27 -8.01
C ASN A 296 10.93 19.53 -6.83
N VAL A 297 11.08 18.21 -6.83
CA VAL A 297 10.42 17.30 -5.89
C VAL A 297 11.34 16.14 -5.51
N GLU A 298 10.95 15.39 -4.50
CA GLU A 298 11.51 14.08 -4.18
C GLU A 298 10.46 13.00 -4.45
N VAL A 299 10.88 11.86 -5.01
CA VAL A 299 9.96 10.81 -5.45
C VAL A 299 10.35 9.45 -4.86
N LYS A 300 9.37 8.73 -4.31
CA LYS A 300 9.49 7.30 -3.98
C LYS A 300 8.74 6.49 -5.04
N VAL A 301 9.44 5.63 -5.76
CA VAL A 301 8.85 4.72 -6.76
C VAL A 301 8.45 3.36 -6.18
N ARG A 302 8.76 3.12 -4.91
CA ARG A 302 8.34 1.97 -4.09
C ARG A 302 8.26 2.39 -2.62
N SER A 303 7.45 1.72 -1.83
CA SER A 303 7.31 2.02 -0.40
C SER A 303 8.63 1.95 0.36
N ALA A 304 9.45 0.94 0.08
CA ALA A 304 10.74 0.74 0.74
C ALA A 304 11.90 1.55 0.13
N SER A 305 11.69 2.27 -0.99
CA SER A 305 12.76 3.09 -1.59
C SER A 305 13.00 4.38 -0.80
N LYS A 306 14.24 4.88 -0.86
CA LYS A 306 14.52 6.24 -0.42
C LYS A 306 13.95 7.24 -1.43
N PRO A 307 13.50 8.42 -1.02
CA PRO A 307 13.14 9.50 -1.94
C PRO A 307 14.32 9.88 -2.83
N VAL A 308 14.07 10.13 -4.12
CA VAL A 308 15.08 10.51 -5.12
C VAL A 308 14.67 11.86 -5.70
N PRO A 309 15.60 12.82 -5.85
CA PRO A 309 15.33 14.10 -6.48
C PRO A 309 14.83 13.94 -7.92
N ALA A 310 13.80 14.69 -8.29
CA ALA A 310 13.23 14.70 -9.63
C ALA A 310 12.64 16.08 -9.99
N LEU A 311 12.49 16.33 -11.28
CA LEU A 311 11.70 17.44 -11.81
C LEU A 311 10.36 16.89 -12.29
N LEU A 312 9.29 17.29 -11.63
CA LEU A 312 7.91 16.98 -12.03
C LEU A 312 7.44 17.99 -13.07
N LYS A 313 6.96 17.51 -14.21
CA LYS A 313 6.44 18.36 -15.31
C LYS A 313 5.03 17.96 -15.71
N PRO A 314 4.05 18.85 -15.74
CA PRO A 314 2.76 18.54 -16.35
C PRO A 314 2.92 18.37 -17.87
N ILE A 315 2.33 17.31 -18.44
CA ILE A 315 2.38 17.01 -19.87
C ILE A 315 0.99 16.92 -20.51
N GLY A 316 -0.04 17.34 -19.79
CA GLY A 316 -1.44 17.36 -20.23
C GLY A 316 -2.27 16.19 -19.70
N ASP A 317 -3.59 16.31 -19.76
CA ASP A 317 -4.59 15.31 -19.40
C ASP A 317 -4.38 14.66 -18.03
N GLY A 318 -3.96 15.46 -17.02
CA GLY A 318 -3.69 14.94 -15.67
C GLY A 318 -2.51 13.98 -15.59
N THR A 319 -1.68 13.95 -16.64
CA THR A 319 -0.46 13.14 -16.73
C THR A 319 0.77 14.03 -16.48
N PHE A 320 1.76 13.46 -15.80
CA PHE A 320 3.00 14.15 -15.47
C PHE A 320 4.21 13.30 -15.87
N GLU A 321 5.29 13.98 -16.25
CA GLU A 321 6.61 13.38 -16.44
C GLU A 321 7.49 13.70 -15.22
N LEU A 322 8.18 12.68 -14.73
CA LEU A 322 9.21 12.81 -13.70
C LEU A 322 10.57 12.58 -14.33
N GLU A 323 11.42 13.60 -14.33
CA GLU A 323 12.81 13.53 -14.80
C GLU A 323 13.77 13.40 -13.62
N PHE A 324 14.61 12.37 -13.65
CA PHE A 324 15.56 12.04 -12.59
C PHE A 324 16.99 12.34 -13.05
N PRO A 325 17.66 13.37 -12.53
CA PRO A 325 19.02 13.74 -12.95
C PRO A 325 20.04 12.61 -12.83
N ASN A 326 19.89 11.78 -11.79
CA ASN A 326 20.78 10.64 -11.53
C ASN A 326 20.13 9.29 -11.87
N GLY A 327 19.00 9.30 -12.55
CA GLY A 327 18.20 8.12 -12.80
C GLY A 327 17.53 7.54 -11.55
N VAL A 328 16.54 6.69 -11.78
CA VAL A 328 15.84 5.91 -10.74
C VAL A 328 15.80 4.45 -11.16
N SER A 329 16.16 3.54 -10.25
CA SER A 329 16.17 2.11 -10.54
C SER A 329 14.82 1.45 -10.26
N ALA A 330 14.52 0.41 -11.03
CA ALA A 330 13.40 -0.50 -10.80
C ALA A 330 12.03 0.18 -10.65
N ALA A 331 11.80 1.28 -11.39
CA ALA A 331 10.48 1.87 -11.54
C ALA A 331 9.63 0.93 -12.40
N ALA A 332 8.67 0.25 -11.77
CA ALA A 332 7.81 -0.71 -12.46
C ALA A 332 6.47 -0.06 -12.82
N ALA A 333 5.99 -0.30 -14.04
CA ALA A 333 4.64 0.10 -14.44
C ALA A 333 3.59 -0.52 -13.51
N GLY A 334 2.54 0.22 -13.21
CA GLY A 334 1.50 -0.17 -12.25
C GLY A 334 1.83 0.16 -10.79
N GLN A 335 3.11 0.35 -10.42
CA GLN A 335 3.49 0.84 -9.10
C GLN A 335 3.14 2.33 -8.93
N SER A 336 3.13 2.80 -7.69
CA SER A 336 2.92 4.21 -7.38
C SER A 336 4.25 4.96 -7.37
N ALA A 337 4.28 6.14 -8.00
CA ALA A 337 5.28 7.16 -7.73
C ALA A 337 4.65 8.20 -6.80
N VAL A 338 5.17 8.30 -5.59
CA VAL A 338 4.66 9.23 -4.57
C VAL A 338 5.63 10.39 -4.43
N VAL A 339 5.09 11.60 -4.49
CA VAL A 339 5.80 12.86 -4.64
C VAL A 339 5.83 13.60 -3.32
N TYR A 340 7.01 14.05 -2.91
CA TYR A 340 7.26 14.73 -1.65
C TYR A 340 8.01 16.06 -1.85
N ASN A 341 7.89 16.94 -0.87
CA ASN A 341 8.77 18.08 -0.63
C ASN A 341 9.25 17.99 0.82
N GLY A 342 10.45 17.47 1.04
CA GLY A 342 10.91 17.06 2.37
C GLY A 342 9.97 16.04 3.02
N ASP A 343 9.44 16.35 4.19
CA ASP A 343 8.50 15.48 4.90
C ASP A 343 7.03 15.64 4.43
N LEU A 344 6.71 16.67 3.62
CA LEU A 344 5.37 16.91 3.12
C LEU A 344 5.08 16.04 1.88
N LEU A 345 4.05 15.20 1.94
CA LEU A 345 3.55 14.45 0.80
C LEU A 345 2.70 15.37 -0.09
N LEU A 346 3.14 15.65 -1.30
CA LEU A 346 2.41 16.49 -2.25
C LEU A 346 1.27 15.74 -2.92
N GLY A 347 1.53 14.50 -3.34
CA GLY A 347 0.61 13.65 -4.07
C GLY A 347 1.32 12.47 -4.72
N GLY A 348 0.80 11.98 -5.83
CA GLY A 348 1.42 10.90 -6.60
C GLY A 348 0.51 10.35 -7.67
N GLY A 349 1.03 9.42 -8.45
CA GLY A 349 0.31 8.76 -9.54
C GLY A 349 0.78 7.33 -9.78
N ILE A 350 0.14 6.66 -10.71
CA ILE A 350 0.51 5.32 -11.16
C ILE A 350 1.56 5.45 -12.25
N ILE A 351 2.66 4.72 -12.12
CA ILE A 351 3.75 4.68 -13.11
C ILE A 351 3.23 4.00 -14.37
N GLY A 352 3.29 4.70 -15.50
CA GLY A 352 3.03 4.16 -16.82
C GLY A 352 4.30 3.66 -17.49
N ILE A 353 4.13 2.82 -18.54
CA ILE A 353 5.21 2.48 -19.47
C ILE A 353 5.38 3.69 -20.40
N SER A 354 6.60 4.19 -20.53
CA SER A 354 6.97 5.23 -21.51
C SER A 354 7.19 4.61 -22.89
#